data_ac8359b60c9e7cc58b5ea13ee424c6cc
#
_entry.id   ac8359b60c9e7cc58b5ea13ee424c6cc
#
_cell.length_a   1.000
_cell.length_b   1.000
_cell.length_c   1.000
_cell.angle_alpha   90.00
_cell.angle_beta   90.00
_cell.angle_gamma   90.00
#
_symmetry.space_group_name_H-M   'P 1'
#
loop_
_entity.id
_entity.type
_entity.pdbx_description
1 polymer ?
#
loop_
_entity_poly.entity_id
_entity_poly.type
_entity_poly.pdbx_seq_one_letter_code
_entity_poly.pdbx_strand_id
1 'polypeptide(L)'
;PPPRDLTTFYVSLSFGGMVGGLFAGLVAPYAFSWVAEYPILAVLAVLCRPLSQDIWKPFNRWLWPLSPSQWPQFDNWFWPAATVVAIFLLAPGFGGAALDDDNTLLTASVLALAGISIVLFRDPPKSALVVAIALIAIRIYPTGEYHIVTLRSFFGVHKIYDTDDGRFRILKHGSTIHGAQVIANENGEPVSGRPKPITYYHDRSAMNQVIWSVRARKEGPLRVAVIGLGSGTLACLMKPGETWRFFEIDPTVVEIARNSARFTFLSSCAPDLPIVLGDARLTFAHEPDRVYDLVIVDAYSSDAVPVHLATAEAMALYKSKLAPHGVVLMHISNRHLELKSVVEGIANANGLKSWIWSSD
;
A
#
# COMPACT_ATOMS: atom_id res chain seq x y z
N PRO A 1 -4.12 33.74 15.86
CA PRO A 1 -3.57 34.15 17.14
C PRO A 1 -3.35 35.66 17.13
N PRO A 2 -3.42 36.34 18.29
CA PRO A 2 -3.08 37.76 18.37
C PRO A 2 -1.62 37.98 17.97
N PRO A 3 -1.25 39.14 17.40
CA PRO A 3 0.09 39.39 16.88
C PRO A 3 1.23 39.14 17.90
N ARG A 4 0.95 39.36 19.18
CA ARG A 4 1.90 39.13 20.29
C ARG A 4 2.25 37.66 20.52
N ASP A 5 1.41 36.73 20.09
CA ASP A 5 1.53 35.29 20.35
C ASP A 5 1.93 34.51 19.10
N LEU A 6 2.20 35.20 17.97
CA LEU A 6 2.52 34.55 16.68
C LEU A 6 3.76 33.64 16.77
N THR A 7 4.82 34.12 17.44
CA THR A 7 6.05 33.33 17.59
C THR A 7 5.78 32.03 18.37
N THR A 8 5.07 32.14 19.51
CA THR A 8 4.72 30.98 20.33
C THR A 8 3.84 30.01 19.55
N PHE A 9 2.88 30.54 18.76
CA PHE A 9 2.02 29.72 17.92
C PHE A 9 2.82 28.90 16.88
N TYR A 10 3.69 29.55 16.12
CA TYR A 10 4.47 28.85 15.09
C TYR A 10 5.50 27.89 15.68
N VAL A 11 6.13 28.24 16.81
CA VAL A 11 7.04 27.32 17.52
C VAL A 11 6.27 26.10 18.01
N SER A 12 5.09 26.28 18.62
CA SER A 12 4.26 25.16 19.08
C SER A 12 3.78 24.28 17.93
N LEU A 13 3.40 24.88 16.79
CA LEU A 13 2.99 24.16 15.59
C LEU A 13 4.14 23.32 15.03
N SER A 14 5.34 23.92 14.91
CA SER A 14 6.54 23.22 14.42
C SER A 14 6.96 22.11 15.37
N PHE A 15 6.94 22.36 16.67
CA PHE A 15 7.25 21.35 17.69
C PHE A 15 6.25 20.18 17.64
N GLY A 16 4.94 20.47 17.56
CA GLY A 16 3.90 19.45 17.43
C GLY A 16 4.06 18.62 16.16
N GLY A 17 4.39 19.26 15.03
CA GLY A 17 4.70 18.59 13.76
C GLY A 17 5.91 17.66 13.87
N MET A 18 6.98 18.13 14.54
CA MET A 18 8.17 17.32 14.80
C MET A 18 7.85 16.09 15.66
N VAL A 19 7.16 16.28 16.77
CA VAL A 19 6.79 15.17 17.68
C VAL A 19 5.87 14.17 16.99
N GLY A 20 4.85 14.68 16.25
CA GLY A 20 3.94 13.84 15.47
C GLY A 20 4.66 13.05 14.38
N GLY A 21 5.60 13.67 13.67
CA GLY A 21 6.43 13.02 12.66
C GLY A 21 7.33 11.93 13.26
N LEU A 22 7.99 12.20 14.38
CA LEU A 22 8.78 11.20 15.10
C LEU A 22 7.93 10.03 15.56
N PHE A 23 6.75 10.31 16.13
CA PHE A 23 5.83 9.26 16.54
C PHE A 23 5.37 8.40 15.35
N ALA A 24 4.85 9.02 14.30
CA ALA A 24 4.32 8.30 13.15
C ALA A 24 5.40 7.57 12.33
N GLY A 25 6.59 8.19 12.18
CA GLY A 25 7.66 7.64 11.36
C GLY A 25 8.58 6.64 12.07
N LEU A 26 8.84 6.82 13.37
CA LEU A 26 9.80 6.01 14.09
C LEU A 26 9.18 5.11 15.14
N VAL A 27 8.13 5.56 15.85
CA VAL A 27 7.53 4.78 16.96
C VAL A 27 6.43 3.86 16.45
N ALA A 28 5.51 4.39 15.67
CA ALA A 28 4.32 3.67 15.22
C ALA A 28 4.64 2.37 14.44
N PRO A 29 5.65 2.31 13.53
CA PRO A 29 5.99 1.08 12.82
C PRO A 29 6.42 -0.08 13.72
N TYR A 30 6.98 0.23 14.90
CA TYR A 30 7.38 -0.78 15.89
C TYR A 30 6.30 -1.07 16.93
N ALA A 31 5.45 -0.09 17.23
CA ALA A 31 4.44 -0.22 18.28
C ALA A 31 3.16 -0.92 17.79
N PHE A 32 2.84 -0.79 16.51
CA PHE A 32 1.59 -1.28 15.93
C PHE A 32 1.83 -2.19 14.74
N SER A 33 1.06 -3.26 14.64
CA SER A 33 1.07 -4.16 13.47
C SER A 33 0.29 -3.62 12.26
N TRP A 34 -0.42 -2.50 12.41
CA TRP A 34 -1.20 -1.81 11.37
C TRP A 34 -1.10 -0.30 11.57
N VAL A 35 -1.73 0.49 10.72
CA VAL A 35 -1.65 1.97 10.73
C VAL A 35 -2.52 2.62 11.83
N ALA A 36 -2.41 2.13 13.08
CA ALA A 36 -3.19 2.59 14.22
C ALA A 36 -2.97 4.07 14.58
N GLU A 37 -1.81 4.61 14.23
CA GLU A 37 -1.48 6.01 14.46
C GLU A 37 -2.45 6.97 13.76
N TYR A 38 -2.95 6.64 12.57
CA TYR A 38 -3.90 7.50 11.86
C TYR A 38 -5.21 7.69 12.62
N PRO A 39 -5.95 6.62 13.00
CA PRO A 39 -7.17 6.79 13.81
C PRO A 39 -6.88 7.42 15.17
N ILE A 40 -5.78 7.10 15.84
CA ILE A 40 -5.41 7.70 17.12
C ILE A 40 -5.20 9.21 16.97
N LEU A 41 -4.39 9.62 15.99
CA LEU A 41 -4.12 11.05 15.74
C LEU A 41 -5.37 11.79 15.28
N ALA A 42 -6.26 11.17 14.51
CA ALA A 42 -7.54 11.76 14.12
C ALA A 42 -8.43 12.05 15.33
N VAL A 43 -8.55 11.09 16.25
CA VAL A 43 -9.30 11.28 17.50
C VAL A 43 -8.68 12.37 18.36
N LEU A 44 -7.35 12.38 18.52
CA LEU A 44 -6.63 13.41 19.27
C LEU A 44 -6.80 14.81 18.64
N ALA A 45 -6.77 14.91 17.32
CA ALA A 45 -6.99 16.17 16.61
C ALA A 45 -8.40 16.73 16.89
N VAL A 46 -9.41 15.87 16.94
CA VAL A 46 -10.79 16.27 17.31
C VAL A 46 -10.85 16.72 18.77
N LEU A 47 -10.16 16.05 19.68
CA LEU A 47 -10.09 16.43 21.10
C LEU A 47 -9.40 17.80 21.33
N CYS A 48 -8.35 18.08 20.56
CA CYS A 48 -7.57 19.33 20.66
C CYS A 48 -8.27 20.55 20.03
N ARG A 49 -9.47 20.37 19.54
CA ARG A 49 -10.20 21.40 18.83
C ARG A 49 -10.67 22.53 19.77
N PRO A 50 -10.46 23.82 19.41
CA PRO A 50 -10.94 24.92 20.23
C PRO A 50 -12.48 24.95 20.28
N LEU A 51 -13.03 25.22 21.44
CA LEU A 51 -14.45 25.52 21.65
C LEU A 51 -14.78 26.89 21.01
N SER A 52 -14.78 26.99 19.70
CA SER A 52 -15.13 28.24 19.03
C SER A 52 -16.64 28.33 18.82
N GLN A 53 -17.30 29.09 19.69
CA GLN A 53 -18.72 29.42 19.55
C GLN A 53 -19.02 30.39 18.39
N ASP A 54 -18.03 31.09 17.87
CA ASP A 54 -18.23 32.25 17.01
C ASP A 54 -18.31 31.96 15.51
N ILE A 55 -17.68 30.91 15.01
CA ILE A 55 -17.68 30.59 13.58
C ILE A 55 -19.07 30.12 13.10
N TRP A 56 -19.87 29.55 13.96
CA TRP A 56 -21.15 28.94 13.60
C TRP A 56 -22.38 29.79 13.93
N LYS A 57 -22.25 30.97 14.56
CA LYS A 57 -23.36 31.88 14.86
C LYS A 57 -24.26 32.16 13.65
N PRO A 58 -23.77 32.49 12.45
CA PRO A 58 -24.63 32.72 11.31
C PRO A 58 -25.35 31.47 10.81
N PHE A 59 -24.68 30.29 10.86
CA PHE A 59 -25.21 29.02 10.35
C PHE A 59 -26.24 28.41 11.31
N ASN A 60 -26.02 28.54 12.61
CA ASN A 60 -26.99 28.12 13.64
C ASN A 60 -28.32 28.82 13.55
N ARG A 61 -28.35 30.10 13.10
CA ARG A 61 -29.57 30.87 12.92
C ARG A 61 -30.46 30.35 11.80
N TRP A 62 -29.85 29.70 10.82
CA TRP A 62 -30.55 29.17 9.65
C TRP A 62 -30.97 27.70 9.82
N LEU A 63 -30.12 26.88 10.41
CA LEU A 63 -30.37 25.44 10.61
C LEU A 63 -31.18 25.13 11.85
N TRP A 64 -31.23 26.02 12.84
CA TRP A 64 -31.88 25.78 14.13
C TRP A 64 -32.79 26.95 14.58
N PRO A 65 -34.07 26.97 14.16
CA PRO A 65 -35.00 28.04 14.51
C PRO A 65 -35.44 28.03 15.98
N LEU A 66 -35.10 26.96 16.74
CA LEU A 66 -35.50 26.82 18.15
C LEU A 66 -34.36 27.23 19.09
N SER A 67 -34.67 28.03 20.11
CA SER A 67 -33.67 28.51 21.07
C SER A 67 -33.11 27.37 21.91
N PRO A 68 -31.80 27.40 22.28
CA PRO A 68 -31.14 26.35 23.08
C PRO A 68 -31.76 26.14 24.48
N SER A 69 -32.58 27.10 24.96
CA SER A 69 -33.22 27.01 26.29
C SER A 69 -34.44 26.09 26.34
N GLN A 70 -34.94 25.63 25.21
CA GLN A 70 -36.15 24.80 25.11
C GLN A 70 -35.91 23.30 24.95
N TRP A 71 -34.66 22.88 24.86
CA TRP A 71 -34.32 21.46 24.74
C TRP A 71 -33.91 20.89 26.09
N PRO A 72 -34.64 19.92 26.65
CA PRO A 72 -34.31 19.31 27.92
C PRO A 72 -32.98 18.52 27.83
N GLN A 73 -32.43 18.14 28.98
CA GLN A 73 -31.14 17.41 29.14
C GLN A 73 -30.96 16.14 28.29
N PHE A 74 -31.99 15.76 27.52
CA PHE A 74 -31.97 14.71 26.50
C PHE A 74 -30.90 14.94 25.42
N ASP A 75 -30.51 16.19 25.19
CA ASP A 75 -29.64 16.60 24.08
C ASP A 75 -28.18 16.14 24.25
N ASN A 76 -27.76 15.83 25.48
CA ASN A 76 -26.35 15.52 25.75
C ASN A 76 -25.89 14.14 25.27
N TRP A 77 -26.78 13.16 25.18
CA TRP A 77 -26.43 11.78 24.80
C TRP A 77 -27.25 11.23 23.64
N PHE A 78 -28.33 11.88 23.24
CA PHE A 78 -29.19 11.41 22.16
C PHE A 78 -28.44 11.28 20.83
N TRP A 79 -27.75 12.33 20.41
CA TRP A 79 -27.02 12.34 19.14
C TRP A 79 -25.83 11.39 19.10
N PRO A 80 -24.94 11.31 20.11
CA PRO A 80 -23.93 10.28 20.19
C PRO A 80 -24.51 8.87 20.11
N ALA A 81 -25.58 8.59 20.86
CA ALA A 81 -26.26 7.30 20.85
C ALA A 81 -26.89 6.99 19.47
N ALA A 82 -27.60 7.96 18.87
CA ALA A 82 -28.19 7.84 17.56
C ALA A 82 -27.12 7.57 16.48
N THR A 83 -25.95 8.22 16.59
CA THR A 83 -24.82 7.99 15.67
C THR A 83 -24.25 6.60 15.84
N VAL A 84 -24.05 6.12 17.06
CA VAL A 84 -23.60 4.76 17.34
C VAL A 84 -24.58 3.74 16.77
N VAL A 85 -25.88 3.92 17.00
CA VAL A 85 -26.92 3.06 16.43
C VAL A 85 -26.92 3.10 14.91
N ALA A 86 -26.79 4.29 14.30
CA ALA A 86 -26.70 4.42 12.85
C ALA A 86 -25.45 3.72 12.28
N ILE A 87 -24.30 3.84 12.95
CA ILE A 87 -23.07 3.11 12.58
C ILE A 87 -23.33 1.60 12.61
N PHE A 88 -23.92 1.08 13.68
CA PHE A 88 -24.21 -0.35 13.81
C PHE A 88 -25.29 -0.84 12.84
N LEU A 89 -26.27 -0.04 12.49
CA LEU A 89 -27.29 -0.38 11.51
C LEU A 89 -26.79 -0.33 10.06
N LEU A 90 -25.84 0.57 9.78
CA LEU A 90 -25.23 0.70 8.44
C LEU A 90 -24.04 -0.23 8.24
N ALA A 91 -23.45 -0.68 9.33
CA ALA A 91 -22.29 -1.55 9.33
C ALA A 91 -22.47 -2.88 8.54
N PRO A 92 -23.63 -3.58 8.54
CA PRO A 92 -23.87 -4.75 7.68
C PRO A 92 -23.75 -4.43 6.18
N GLY A 93 -24.10 -3.21 5.77
CA GLY A 93 -23.93 -2.74 4.40
C GLY A 93 -22.45 -2.57 3.99
N PHE A 94 -21.54 -2.35 4.96
CA PHE A 94 -20.11 -2.28 4.66
C PHE A 94 -19.48 -3.64 4.35
N GLY A 95 -20.01 -4.74 4.89
CA GLY A 95 -19.48 -6.10 4.69
C GLY A 95 -19.89 -6.74 3.37
N GLY A 96 -21.04 -6.33 2.80
CA GLY A 96 -21.58 -6.91 1.56
C GLY A 96 -21.39 -6.08 0.30
N ALA A 97 -21.24 -4.76 0.43
CA ALA A 97 -21.18 -3.82 -0.70
C ALA A 97 -19.74 -3.56 -1.21
N ALA A 98 -18.74 -4.13 -0.60
CA ALA A 98 -17.33 -3.96 -1.04
C ALA A 98 -17.03 -4.67 -2.38
N LEU A 99 -17.97 -5.41 -2.92
CA LEU A 99 -17.83 -6.18 -4.16
C LEU A 99 -18.72 -5.68 -5.31
N ASP A 100 -19.64 -4.76 -5.04
CA ASP A 100 -20.47 -4.15 -6.09
C ASP A 100 -20.01 -2.71 -6.35
N ASP A 101 -19.86 -2.35 -7.61
CA ASP A 101 -19.37 -1.04 -8.10
C ASP A 101 -20.23 0.17 -7.65
N ASP A 102 -21.29 -0.04 -6.89
CA ASP A 102 -22.16 1.00 -6.34
C ASP A 102 -21.74 1.42 -4.90
N ASN A 103 -20.75 2.28 -4.83
CA ASN A 103 -20.27 2.93 -3.60
C ASN A 103 -21.30 3.89 -2.94
N THR A 104 -22.58 3.84 -3.33
CA THR A 104 -23.62 4.77 -2.85
C THR A 104 -23.90 4.64 -1.36
N LEU A 105 -23.96 3.43 -0.82
CA LEU A 105 -24.17 3.17 0.61
C LEU A 105 -22.98 3.62 1.47
N LEU A 106 -21.76 3.35 1.00
CA LEU A 106 -20.54 3.82 1.67
C LEU A 106 -20.49 5.35 1.68
N THR A 107 -20.75 5.99 0.55
CA THR A 107 -20.77 7.45 0.41
C THR A 107 -21.84 8.08 1.27
N ALA A 108 -23.07 7.53 1.28
CA ALA A 108 -24.17 7.99 2.11
C ALA A 108 -23.86 7.85 3.61
N SER A 109 -23.23 6.75 4.01
CA SER A 109 -22.83 6.49 5.39
C SER A 109 -21.75 7.46 5.87
N VAL A 110 -20.74 7.72 5.03
CA VAL A 110 -19.69 8.71 5.33
C VAL A 110 -20.27 10.13 5.41
N LEU A 111 -21.17 10.50 4.50
CA LEU A 111 -21.84 11.79 4.52
C LEU A 111 -22.77 11.93 5.74
N ALA A 112 -23.49 10.88 6.13
CA ALA A 112 -24.30 10.87 7.34
C ALA A 112 -23.43 11.03 8.59
N LEU A 113 -22.31 10.30 8.68
CA LEU A 113 -21.34 10.43 9.77
C LEU A 113 -20.71 11.83 9.81
N ALA A 114 -20.35 12.39 8.67
CA ALA A 114 -19.85 13.76 8.57
C ALA A 114 -20.92 14.78 9.03
N GLY A 115 -22.16 14.63 8.59
CA GLY A 115 -23.29 15.49 8.99
C GLY A 115 -23.55 15.43 10.48
N ILE A 116 -23.57 14.24 11.06
CA ILE A 116 -23.78 14.03 12.50
C ILE A 116 -22.58 14.58 13.29
N SER A 117 -21.37 14.40 12.82
CA SER A 117 -20.16 14.97 13.42
C SER A 117 -20.21 16.51 13.43
N ILE A 118 -20.75 17.13 12.38
CA ILE A 118 -20.96 18.60 12.33
C ILE A 118 -21.95 19.08 13.39
N VAL A 119 -23.02 18.33 13.65
CA VAL A 119 -23.99 18.65 14.71
C VAL A 119 -23.38 18.48 16.10
N LEU A 120 -22.58 17.45 16.32
CA LEU A 120 -21.81 17.19 17.54
C LEU A 120 -20.62 18.13 17.73
N PHE A 121 -20.37 19.00 16.77
CA PHE A 121 -19.23 19.88 16.68
C PHE A 121 -19.03 20.84 17.87
N ARG A 122 -20.05 21.02 18.71
CA ARG A 122 -20.02 21.89 19.90
C ARG A 122 -19.29 21.26 21.09
N ASP A 123 -19.18 19.93 21.13
CA ASP A 123 -18.60 19.20 22.26
C ASP A 123 -17.44 18.30 21.76
N PRO A 124 -16.17 18.76 21.84
CA PRO A 124 -15.03 18.02 21.33
C PRO A 124 -14.89 16.59 21.89
N PRO A 125 -15.07 16.33 23.21
CA PRO A 125 -15.01 14.96 23.73
C PRO A 125 -16.04 14.03 23.12
N LYS A 126 -17.29 14.48 22.90
CA LYS A 126 -18.35 13.66 22.30
C LYS A 126 -18.08 13.40 20.82
N SER A 127 -17.63 14.43 20.09
CA SER A 127 -17.22 14.28 18.69
C SER A 127 -16.06 13.29 18.56
N ALA A 128 -15.07 13.38 19.43
CA ALA A 128 -13.97 12.45 19.47
C ALA A 128 -14.39 11.01 19.77
N LEU A 129 -15.34 10.83 20.71
CA LEU A 129 -15.90 9.52 21.02
C LEU A 129 -16.61 8.90 19.81
N VAL A 130 -17.43 9.69 19.10
CA VAL A 130 -18.14 9.23 17.90
C VAL A 130 -17.15 8.85 16.80
N VAL A 131 -16.13 9.67 16.57
CA VAL A 131 -15.07 9.37 15.58
C VAL A 131 -14.33 8.10 15.98
N ALA A 132 -13.99 7.94 17.26
CA ALA A 132 -13.32 6.73 17.76
C ALA A 132 -14.18 5.47 17.52
N ILE A 133 -15.47 5.53 17.85
CA ILE A 133 -16.41 4.41 17.66
C ILE A 133 -16.55 4.09 16.15
N ALA A 134 -16.68 5.11 15.30
CA ALA A 134 -16.76 4.91 13.85
C ALA A 134 -15.51 4.22 13.30
N LEU A 135 -14.31 4.67 13.70
CA LEU A 135 -13.05 4.07 13.27
C LEU A 135 -12.86 2.64 13.79
N ILE A 136 -13.31 2.37 15.02
CA ILE A 136 -13.34 1.02 15.59
C ILE A 136 -14.34 0.12 14.83
N ALA A 137 -15.52 0.60 14.52
CA ALA A 137 -16.52 -0.13 13.77
C ALA A 137 -16.00 -0.53 12.37
N ILE A 138 -15.41 0.43 11.63
CA ILE A 138 -14.78 0.16 10.33
C ILE A 138 -13.68 -0.91 10.45
N ARG A 139 -12.97 -0.96 11.58
CA ARG A 139 -11.87 -1.92 11.80
C ARG A 139 -12.37 -3.32 12.15
N ILE A 140 -13.47 -3.43 12.89
CA ILE A 140 -14.04 -4.71 13.37
C ILE A 140 -14.84 -5.38 12.27
N TYR A 141 -15.42 -4.63 11.34
CA TYR A 141 -16.27 -5.20 10.29
C TYR A 141 -15.45 -6.04 9.32
N PRO A 142 -15.82 -7.30 9.10
CA PRO A 142 -15.13 -8.18 8.15
C PRO A 142 -15.31 -7.63 6.73
N THR A 143 -14.19 -7.49 6.03
CA THR A 143 -14.14 -7.05 4.63
C THR A 143 -14.31 -8.20 3.65
N GLY A 144 -14.83 -9.35 4.06
CA GLY A 144 -14.92 -10.57 3.23
C GLY A 144 -13.57 -11.25 2.97
N GLU A 145 -12.46 -10.63 3.39
CA GLU A 145 -11.12 -11.18 3.24
C GLU A 145 -10.79 -12.08 4.45
N TYR A 146 -10.55 -13.39 4.25
CA TYR A 146 -10.03 -14.26 5.30
C TYR A 146 -8.60 -13.88 5.63
N HIS A 147 -8.45 -13.03 6.63
CA HIS A 147 -7.18 -12.43 7.01
C HIS A 147 -6.29 -13.48 7.69
N ILE A 148 -5.15 -13.81 7.06
CA ILE A 148 -4.18 -14.74 7.64
C ILE A 148 -3.27 -13.99 8.60
N VAL A 149 -2.62 -12.91 8.11
CA VAL A 149 -1.69 -12.13 8.92
C VAL A 149 -1.53 -10.70 8.37
N THR A 150 -1.34 -9.76 9.30
CA THR A 150 -0.85 -8.41 8.99
C THR A 150 0.54 -8.25 9.59
N LEU A 151 1.49 -7.86 8.76
CA LEU A 151 2.87 -7.60 9.14
C LEU A 151 3.20 -6.16 8.80
N ARG A 152 3.93 -5.51 9.69
CA ARG A 152 4.35 -4.13 9.48
C ARG A 152 5.86 -4.02 9.55
N SER A 153 6.42 -3.26 8.63
CA SER A 153 7.79 -2.81 8.62
C SER A 153 7.86 -1.28 8.59
N PHE A 154 9.07 -0.75 8.54
CA PHE A 154 9.29 0.67 8.27
C PHE A 154 8.74 1.10 6.89
N PHE A 155 8.75 0.18 5.93
CA PHE A 155 8.34 0.43 4.53
C PHE A 155 6.83 0.33 4.31
N GLY A 156 6.07 -0.20 5.28
CA GLY A 156 4.61 -0.23 5.22
C GLY A 156 3.97 -1.44 5.88
N VAL A 157 2.70 -1.65 5.54
CA VAL A 157 1.88 -2.73 6.09
C VAL A 157 1.57 -3.74 5.00
N HIS A 158 2.01 -4.96 5.22
CA HIS A 158 1.75 -6.10 4.36
C HIS A 158 0.60 -6.93 4.92
N LYS A 159 -0.40 -7.18 4.11
CA LYS A 159 -1.55 -8.03 4.44
C LYS A 159 -1.50 -9.28 3.60
N ILE A 160 -1.66 -10.44 4.23
CA ILE A 160 -1.81 -11.71 3.56
C ILE A 160 -3.20 -12.22 3.89
N TYR A 161 -3.96 -12.53 2.88
CA TYR A 161 -5.32 -13.04 3.02
C TYR A 161 -5.65 -14.03 1.89
N ASP A 162 -6.59 -14.91 2.17
CA ASP A 162 -7.16 -15.79 1.16
C ASP A 162 -8.45 -15.16 0.65
N THR A 163 -8.74 -15.32 -0.63
CA THR A 163 -9.99 -14.86 -1.26
C THR A 163 -11.19 -15.63 -0.70
N ASP A 164 -12.38 -15.04 -0.80
CA ASP A 164 -13.62 -15.63 -0.24
C ASP A 164 -13.95 -17.00 -0.80
N ASP A 165 -13.56 -17.25 -2.05
CA ASP A 165 -13.68 -18.55 -2.71
C ASP A 165 -12.60 -19.56 -2.27
N GLY A 166 -11.65 -19.14 -1.41
CA GLY A 166 -10.55 -19.96 -0.93
C GLY A 166 -9.52 -20.35 -1.99
N ARG A 167 -9.58 -19.79 -3.20
CA ARG A 167 -8.75 -20.20 -4.34
C ARG A 167 -7.41 -19.53 -4.42
N PHE A 168 -7.33 -18.28 -3.95
CA PHE A 168 -6.12 -17.46 -4.09
C PHE A 168 -5.64 -16.95 -2.74
N ARG A 169 -4.33 -16.98 -2.55
CA ARG A 169 -3.65 -16.27 -1.49
C ARG A 169 -3.01 -15.00 -2.04
N ILE A 170 -3.30 -13.88 -1.44
CA ILE A 170 -2.92 -12.55 -1.92
C ILE A 170 -1.94 -11.91 -0.94
N LEU A 171 -0.87 -11.32 -1.47
CA LEU A 171 -0.03 -10.36 -0.77
C LEU A 171 -0.42 -8.95 -1.20
N LYS A 172 -0.92 -8.16 -0.26
CA LYS A 172 -1.33 -6.76 -0.48
C LYS A 172 -0.51 -5.81 0.37
N HIS A 173 -0.05 -4.74 -0.23
CA HIS A 173 0.63 -3.63 0.44
C HIS A 173 -0.11 -2.33 0.12
N GLY A 174 -0.67 -1.68 1.14
CA GLY A 174 -1.61 -0.58 0.92
C GLY A 174 -2.83 -1.04 0.11
N SER A 175 -3.06 -0.41 -1.04
CA SER A 175 -4.13 -0.74 -1.99
C SER A 175 -3.70 -1.71 -3.10
N THR A 176 -2.39 -2.02 -3.21
CA THR A 176 -1.81 -2.74 -4.35
C THR A 176 -1.52 -4.20 -4.04
N ILE A 177 -1.83 -5.07 -4.99
CA ILE A 177 -1.47 -6.49 -4.93
C ILE A 177 -0.03 -6.65 -5.42
N HIS A 178 0.84 -7.18 -4.54
CA HIS A 178 2.24 -7.45 -4.83
C HIS A 178 2.55 -8.93 -5.08
N GLY A 179 1.54 -9.78 -5.06
CA GLY A 179 1.65 -11.19 -5.39
C GLY A 179 0.36 -11.92 -5.13
N ALA A 180 0.12 -12.95 -5.93
CA ALA A 180 -0.99 -13.87 -5.75
C ALA A 180 -0.57 -15.28 -6.11
N GLN A 181 -1.04 -16.26 -5.33
CA GLN A 181 -0.80 -17.68 -5.53
C GLN A 181 -2.11 -18.44 -5.55
N VAL A 182 -2.27 -19.35 -6.50
CA VAL A 182 -3.38 -20.33 -6.49
C VAL A 182 -3.09 -21.33 -5.39
N ILE A 183 -4.01 -21.45 -4.43
CA ILE A 183 -3.91 -22.38 -3.30
C ILE A 183 -4.93 -23.52 -3.37
N ALA A 184 -6.05 -23.31 -4.08
CA ALA A 184 -7.03 -24.36 -4.36
C ALA A 184 -7.55 -24.27 -5.82
N ASN A 185 -8.01 -25.40 -6.33
CA ASN A 185 -8.66 -25.48 -7.64
C ASN A 185 -10.16 -25.06 -7.56
N GLU A 186 -10.87 -25.15 -8.67
CA GLU A 186 -12.30 -24.80 -8.76
C GLU A 186 -13.22 -25.68 -7.88
N ASN A 187 -12.76 -26.87 -7.52
CA ASN A 187 -13.47 -27.79 -6.65
C ASN A 187 -13.13 -27.60 -5.16
N GLY A 188 -12.27 -26.62 -4.82
CA GLY A 188 -11.83 -26.39 -3.45
C GLY A 188 -10.69 -27.32 -2.97
N GLU A 189 -10.13 -28.14 -3.87
CA GLU A 189 -9.03 -29.05 -3.50
C GLU A 189 -7.69 -28.29 -3.49
N PRO A 190 -6.83 -28.50 -2.48
CA PRO A 190 -5.53 -27.84 -2.40
C PRO A 190 -4.65 -28.13 -3.62
N VAL A 191 -4.07 -27.08 -4.20
CA VAL A 191 -3.10 -27.19 -5.29
C VAL A 191 -1.71 -27.40 -4.70
N SER A 192 -1.05 -28.47 -5.10
CA SER A 192 0.30 -28.84 -4.69
C SER A 192 1.27 -28.77 -5.86
N GLY A 193 2.59 -28.78 -5.56
CA GLY A 193 3.67 -28.75 -6.55
C GLY A 193 4.17 -27.34 -6.87
N ARG A 194 4.80 -27.20 -8.05
CA ARG A 194 5.39 -25.92 -8.48
C ARG A 194 4.28 -24.90 -8.80
N PRO A 195 4.21 -23.78 -8.08
CA PRO A 195 3.16 -22.79 -8.29
C PRO A 195 3.36 -22.10 -9.65
N LYS A 196 2.24 -21.81 -10.33
CA LYS A 196 2.25 -21.07 -11.59
C LYS A 196 2.19 -19.57 -11.28
N PRO A 197 3.06 -18.76 -11.92
CA PRO A 197 2.93 -17.32 -11.91
C PRO A 197 1.57 -16.88 -12.48
N ILE A 198 0.88 -16.03 -11.76
CA ILE A 198 -0.38 -15.40 -12.16
C ILE A 198 -0.24 -13.88 -12.09
N THR A 199 -1.32 -13.13 -12.21
CA THR A 199 -1.31 -11.67 -12.27
C THR A 199 -0.46 -11.17 -13.45
N TYR A 200 0.27 -10.09 -13.29
CA TYR A 200 1.16 -9.53 -14.32
C TYR A 200 2.46 -10.34 -14.56
N TYR A 201 2.61 -11.51 -13.90
CA TYR A 201 3.70 -12.48 -14.15
C TYR A 201 3.28 -13.70 -14.96
N HIS A 202 2.01 -13.79 -15.38
CA HIS A 202 1.51 -14.96 -16.13
C HIS A 202 2.27 -15.16 -17.45
N ASP A 203 2.17 -16.35 -18.02
CA ASP A 203 2.94 -16.78 -19.19
C ASP A 203 2.86 -15.84 -20.41
N ARG A 204 1.74 -15.16 -20.60
CA ARG A 204 1.53 -14.20 -21.69
C ARG A 204 1.72 -12.74 -21.30
N SER A 205 2.16 -12.47 -20.08
CA SER A 205 2.39 -11.11 -19.62
C SER A 205 3.52 -10.43 -20.37
N ALA A 206 3.46 -9.10 -20.44
CA ALA A 206 4.51 -8.29 -21.05
C ALA A 206 5.88 -8.59 -20.42
N MET A 207 5.93 -8.74 -19.10
CA MET A 207 7.16 -9.05 -18.38
C MET A 207 7.74 -10.40 -18.81
N ASN A 208 6.92 -11.44 -18.88
CA ASN A 208 7.37 -12.77 -19.28
C ASN A 208 7.81 -12.81 -20.75
N GLN A 209 7.12 -12.10 -21.64
CA GLN A 209 7.51 -12.01 -23.05
C GLN A 209 8.87 -11.34 -23.24
N VAL A 210 9.21 -10.31 -22.44
CA VAL A 210 10.55 -9.70 -22.47
C VAL A 210 11.60 -10.71 -21.99
N ILE A 211 11.38 -11.41 -20.88
CA ILE A 211 12.28 -12.46 -20.38
C ILE A 211 12.52 -13.51 -21.48
N TRP A 212 11.47 -13.98 -22.14
CA TRP A 212 11.57 -14.94 -23.24
C TRP A 212 12.34 -14.39 -24.44
N SER A 213 12.11 -13.12 -24.79
CA SER A 213 12.80 -12.48 -25.91
C SER A 213 14.30 -12.30 -25.65
N VAL A 214 14.68 -11.97 -24.42
CA VAL A 214 16.10 -11.89 -24.03
C VAL A 214 16.72 -13.28 -24.05
N ARG A 215 16.03 -14.27 -23.53
CA ARG A 215 16.49 -15.68 -23.51
C ARG A 215 16.68 -16.25 -24.91
N ALA A 216 15.76 -15.94 -25.83
CA ALA A 216 15.85 -16.42 -27.23
C ALA A 216 17.04 -15.83 -28.03
N ARG A 217 17.55 -14.66 -27.62
CA ARG A 217 18.67 -13.98 -28.30
C ARG A 217 20.03 -14.32 -27.72
N LYS A 218 20.06 -14.93 -26.54
CA LYS A 218 21.30 -15.26 -25.86
C LYS A 218 21.68 -16.72 -26.06
N GLU A 219 22.96 -16.96 -26.39
CA GLU A 219 23.55 -18.28 -26.30
C GLU A 219 23.92 -18.60 -24.84
N GLY A 220 23.29 -19.63 -24.27
CA GLY A 220 23.50 -20.08 -22.90
C GLY A 220 22.57 -19.46 -21.84
N PRO A 221 22.80 -19.77 -20.57
CA PRO A 221 21.92 -19.39 -19.49
C PRO A 221 21.96 -17.89 -19.17
N LEU A 222 20.82 -17.32 -18.79
CA LEU A 222 20.72 -15.90 -18.43
C LEU A 222 21.32 -15.60 -17.04
N ARG A 223 21.88 -14.41 -16.93
CA ARG A 223 22.19 -13.75 -15.66
C ARG A 223 21.22 -12.60 -15.46
N VAL A 224 20.37 -12.68 -14.44
CA VAL A 224 19.27 -11.75 -14.22
C VAL A 224 19.40 -11.11 -12.86
N ALA A 225 19.29 -9.80 -12.81
CA ALA A 225 19.07 -9.04 -11.57
C ALA A 225 17.61 -8.61 -11.47
N VAL A 226 17.03 -8.76 -10.31
CA VAL A 226 15.65 -8.34 -10.02
C VAL A 226 15.65 -7.38 -8.84
N ILE A 227 15.19 -6.18 -9.05
CA ILE A 227 15.00 -5.16 -8.02
C ILE A 227 13.55 -5.20 -7.60
N GLY A 228 13.30 -5.66 -6.36
CA GLY A 228 12.01 -6.04 -5.81
C GLY A 228 11.82 -7.56 -5.74
N LEU A 229 11.17 -8.03 -4.70
CA LEU A 229 10.93 -9.47 -4.45
C LEU A 229 9.44 -9.82 -4.48
N GLY A 230 8.61 -9.01 -3.83
CA GLY A 230 7.19 -9.30 -3.64
C GLY A 230 6.98 -10.66 -2.96
N SER A 231 6.07 -11.47 -3.48
CA SER A 231 5.86 -12.85 -3.00
C SER A 231 6.90 -13.87 -3.50
N GLY A 232 7.88 -13.44 -4.31
CA GLY A 232 8.87 -14.32 -4.91
C GLY A 232 8.44 -14.97 -6.22
N THR A 233 7.34 -14.54 -6.82
CA THR A 233 6.72 -15.14 -8.02
C THR A 233 7.69 -15.26 -9.19
N LEU A 234 8.51 -14.22 -9.43
CA LEU A 234 9.48 -14.21 -10.55
C LEU A 234 10.49 -15.36 -10.47
N ALA A 235 10.78 -15.89 -9.28
CA ALA A 235 11.69 -17.02 -9.14
C ALA A 235 11.21 -18.27 -9.90
N CYS A 236 9.90 -18.41 -10.11
CA CYS A 236 9.34 -19.52 -10.87
C CYS A 236 9.52 -19.40 -12.40
N LEU A 237 9.98 -18.25 -12.89
CA LEU A 237 10.34 -18.06 -14.31
C LEU A 237 11.79 -18.47 -14.61
N MET A 238 12.60 -18.75 -13.58
CA MET A 238 13.97 -19.23 -13.76
C MET A 238 13.99 -20.57 -14.47
N LYS A 239 15.00 -20.77 -15.34
CA LYS A 239 15.30 -22.04 -15.97
C LYS A 239 16.59 -22.65 -15.42
N PRO A 240 16.77 -23.97 -15.53
CA PRO A 240 18.01 -24.63 -15.10
C PRO A 240 19.25 -23.99 -15.73
N GLY A 241 20.25 -23.75 -14.92
CA GLY A 241 21.53 -23.14 -15.34
C GLY A 241 21.54 -21.61 -15.30
N GLU A 242 20.39 -20.93 -15.23
CA GLU A 242 20.33 -19.48 -15.10
C GLU A 242 20.72 -19.03 -13.69
N THR A 243 21.32 -17.86 -13.60
CA THR A 243 21.70 -17.23 -12.34
C THR A 243 20.86 -15.98 -12.14
N TRP A 244 20.03 -15.98 -11.12
CA TRP A 244 19.19 -14.85 -10.74
C TRP A 244 19.60 -14.33 -9.37
N ARG A 245 19.59 -13.02 -9.18
CA ARG A 245 19.85 -12.34 -7.91
C ARG A 245 18.80 -11.28 -7.66
N PHE A 246 18.23 -11.30 -6.47
CA PHE A 246 17.16 -10.38 -6.07
C PHE A 246 17.70 -9.36 -5.08
N PHE A 247 17.17 -8.14 -5.15
CA PHE A 247 17.46 -7.01 -4.27
C PHE A 247 16.16 -6.55 -3.65
N GLU A 248 16.07 -6.61 -2.33
CA GLU A 248 14.87 -6.27 -1.59
C GLU A 248 15.23 -5.36 -0.39
N ILE A 249 14.48 -4.28 -0.24
CA ILE A 249 14.74 -3.30 0.84
C ILE A 249 14.11 -3.74 2.16
N ASP A 250 12.98 -4.42 2.11
CA ASP A 250 12.16 -4.77 3.28
C ASP A 250 12.45 -6.20 3.77
N PRO A 251 13.08 -6.36 4.94
CA PRO A 251 13.31 -7.69 5.52
C PRO A 251 12.01 -8.46 5.78
N THR A 252 10.89 -7.75 6.00
CA THR A 252 9.58 -8.37 6.20
C THR A 252 9.09 -9.02 4.91
N VAL A 253 9.32 -8.41 3.75
CA VAL A 253 9.00 -9.01 2.45
C VAL A 253 9.82 -10.26 2.20
N VAL A 254 11.11 -10.24 2.56
CA VAL A 254 11.98 -11.43 2.46
C VAL A 254 11.46 -12.56 3.38
N GLU A 255 11.06 -12.25 4.61
CA GLU A 255 10.46 -13.21 5.53
C GLU A 255 9.15 -13.79 4.97
N ILE A 256 8.28 -12.95 4.41
CA ILE A 256 7.02 -13.37 3.79
C ILE A 256 7.28 -14.34 2.63
N ALA A 257 8.18 -13.99 1.73
CA ALA A 257 8.47 -14.79 0.54
C ALA A 257 9.17 -16.13 0.85
N ARG A 258 10.01 -16.17 1.89
CA ARG A 258 10.69 -17.39 2.33
C ARG A 258 9.84 -18.32 3.18
N ASN A 259 8.76 -17.82 3.77
CA ASN A 259 7.88 -18.64 4.61
C ASN A 259 6.91 -19.45 3.73
N SER A 260 7.19 -20.75 3.58
CA SER A 260 6.39 -21.65 2.74
C SER A 260 4.94 -21.85 3.23
N ALA A 261 4.65 -21.52 4.49
CA ALA A 261 3.26 -21.50 4.98
C ALA A 261 2.47 -20.29 4.43
N ARG A 262 3.17 -19.25 3.95
CA ARG A 262 2.57 -18.07 3.32
C ARG A 262 2.56 -18.21 1.80
N PHE A 263 3.74 -18.32 1.18
CA PHE A 263 3.88 -18.49 -0.27
C PHE A 263 4.92 -19.57 -0.58
N THR A 264 4.66 -20.40 -1.58
CA THR A 264 5.53 -21.51 -1.94
C THR A 264 6.43 -21.22 -3.15
N PHE A 265 6.42 -20.00 -3.68
CA PHE A 265 7.19 -19.67 -4.88
C PHE A 265 8.70 -19.92 -4.68
N LEU A 266 9.30 -19.35 -3.64
CA LEU A 266 10.73 -19.55 -3.41
C LEU A 266 11.05 -21.00 -3.04
N SER A 267 10.32 -21.59 -2.11
CA SER A 267 10.59 -22.96 -1.64
C SER A 267 10.45 -24.01 -2.76
N SER A 268 9.55 -23.78 -3.74
CA SER A 268 9.30 -24.73 -4.83
C SER A 268 10.12 -24.45 -6.07
N CYS A 269 10.48 -23.20 -6.34
CA CYS A 269 11.12 -22.81 -7.60
C CYS A 269 12.61 -22.51 -7.47
N ALA A 270 13.04 -21.91 -6.35
CA ALA A 270 14.41 -21.49 -6.12
C ALA A 270 14.70 -21.33 -4.60
N PRO A 271 14.78 -22.43 -3.81
CA PRO A 271 14.95 -22.36 -2.37
C PRO A 271 16.23 -21.63 -1.93
N ASP A 272 17.30 -21.77 -2.71
CA ASP A 272 18.61 -21.18 -2.43
C ASP A 272 18.82 -19.82 -3.15
N LEU A 273 17.73 -19.17 -3.60
CA LEU A 273 17.82 -17.92 -4.33
C LEU A 273 18.57 -16.84 -3.53
N PRO A 274 19.66 -16.24 -4.09
CA PRO A 274 20.36 -15.15 -3.44
C PRO A 274 19.48 -13.90 -3.39
N ILE A 275 19.22 -13.40 -2.18
CA ILE A 275 18.50 -12.15 -1.95
C ILE A 275 19.43 -11.20 -1.19
N VAL A 276 19.70 -10.04 -1.77
CA VAL A 276 20.52 -8.97 -1.17
C VAL A 276 19.56 -8.00 -0.47
N LEU A 277 19.65 -7.92 0.84
CA LEU A 277 18.84 -7.00 1.62
C LEU A 277 19.44 -5.60 1.62
N GLY A 278 18.62 -4.59 1.35
CA GLY A 278 18.96 -3.18 1.38
C GLY A 278 18.45 -2.38 0.18
N ASP A 279 18.68 -1.08 0.22
CA ASP A 279 18.34 -0.18 -0.89
C ASP A 279 19.05 -0.64 -2.17
N ALA A 280 18.26 -0.99 -3.19
CA ALA A 280 18.78 -1.55 -4.44
C ALA A 280 19.73 -0.58 -5.16
N ARG A 281 19.51 0.74 -5.08
CA ARG A 281 20.42 1.70 -5.70
C ARG A 281 21.82 1.64 -5.09
N LEU A 282 21.91 1.37 -3.80
CA LEU A 282 23.18 1.25 -3.09
C LEU A 282 23.77 -0.16 -3.23
N THR A 283 22.96 -1.20 -3.02
CA THR A 283 23.44 -2.58 -3.05
C THR A 283 23.80 -3.04 -4.47
N PHE A 284 23.00 -2.67 -5.47
CA PHE A 284 23.28 -3.00 -6.87
C PHE A 284 24.52 -2.29 -7.42
N ALA A 285 24.91 -1.14 -6.86
CA ALA A 285 26.14 -0.46 -7.23
C ALA A 285 27.39 -1.33 -6.99
N HIS A 286 27.37 -2.23 -6.01
CA HIS A 286 28.46 -3.15 -5.69
C HIS A 286 28.54 -4.39 -6.59
N GLU A 287 27.52 -4.62 -7.43
CA GLU A 287 27.58 -5.71 -8.39
C GLU A 287 28.64 -5.46 -9.46
N PRO A 288 29.23 -6.52 -10.03
CA PRO A 288 30.18 -6.38 -11.12
C PRO A 288 29.57 -5.71 -12.35
N ASP A 289 30.36 -4.92 -13.05
CA ASP A 289 29.92 -4.27 -14.28
C ASP A 289 29.82 -5.27 -15.44
N ARG A 290 28.87 -5.02 -16.35
CA ARG A 290 28.70 -5.76 -17.61
C ARG A 290 28.42 -7.26 -17.43
N VAL A 291 27.69 -7.63 -16.38
CA VAL A 291 27.41 -9.04 -16.03
C VAL A 291 26.01 -9.47 -16.42
N TYR A 292 25.01 -8.60 -16.26
CA TYR A 292 23.61 -8.99 -16.37
C TYR A 292 23.09 -8.89 -17.80
N ASP A 293 22.41 -9.94 -18.24
CA ASP A 293 21.70 -9.94 -19.53
C ASP A 293 20.35 -9.23 -19.42
N LEU A 294 19.78 -9.24 -18.22
CA LEU A 294 18.50 -8.61 -17.93
C LEU A 294 18.52 -8.03 -16.50
N VAL A 295 18.13 -6.78 -16.38
CA VAL A 295 17.82 -6.13 -15.11
C VAL A 295 16.34 -5.83 -15.08
N ILE A 296 15.61 -6.43 -14.13
CA ILE A 296 14.17 -6.22 -13.91
C ILE A 296 14.02 -5.25 -12.75
N VAL A 297 13.33 -4.14 -12.96
CA VAL A 297 12.97 -3.18 -11.91
C VAL A 297 11.48 -3.28 -11.66
N ASP A 298 11.14 -3.96 -10.56
CA ASP A 298 9.77 -4.26 -10.14
C ASP A 298 9.61 -3.95 -8.64
N ALA A 299 10.09 -2.77 -8.24
CA ALA A 299 10.04 -2.30 -6.86
C ALA A 299 8.97 -1.23 -6.71
N TYR A 300 7.96 -1.55 -5.90
CA TYR A 300 6.85 -0.66 -5.58
C TYR A 300 6.60 -0.62 -4.08
N SER A 301 6.25 0.56 -3.57
CA SER A 301 5.73 0.75 -2.23
C SER A 301 4.27 1.20 -2.33
N SER A 302 3.32 0.27 -2.19
CA SER A 302 1.93 0.48 -2.59
C SER A 302 1.86 0.89 -4.07
N ASP A 303 1.10 1.94 -4.41
CA ASP A 303 1.03 2.48 -5.79
C ASP A 303 2.18 3.46 -6.12
N ALA A 304 3.16 3.64 -5.22
CA ALA A 304 4.24 4.60 -5.41
C ALA A 304 5.49 3.93 -5.98
N VAL A 305 6.01 4.49 -7.06
CA VAL A 305 7.35 4.14 -7.57
C VAL A 305 8.40 4.84 -6.70
N PRO A 306 9.38 4.12 -6.15
CA PRO A 306 10.50 4.75 -5.47
C PRO A 306 11.27 5.65 -6.43
N VAL A 307 11.10 6.97 -6.31
CA VAL A 307 11.62 7.97 -7.26
C VAL A 307 13.11 7.78 -7.53
N HIS A 308 13.90 7.44 -6.48
CA HIS A 308 15.34 7.25 -6.59
C HIS A 308 15.75 6.05 -7.48
N LEU A 309 14.84 5.12 -7.75
CA LEU A 309 15.03 4.00 -8.70
C LEU A 309 14.62 4.36 -10.14
N ALA A 310 13.92 5.47 -10.34
CA ALA A 310 13.44 5.94 -11.63
C ALA A 310 14.06 7.30 -12.00
N THR A 311 15.38 7.42 -11.91
CA THR A 311 16.15 8.60 -12.29
C THR A 311 17.16 8.30 -13.40
N ALA A 312 17.70 9.34 -14.05
CA ALA A 312 18.74 9.18 -15.06
C ALA A 312 20.00 8.49 -14.48
N GLU A 313 20.35 8.81 -13.24
CA GLU A 313 21.51 8.21 -12.56
C GLU A 313 21.27 6.75 -12.18
N ALA A 314 20.03 6.38 -11.80
CA ALA A 314 19.68 4.97 -11.59
C ALA A 314 19.76 4.18 -12.88
N MET A 315 19.25 4.75 -13.99
CA MET A 315 19.36 4.12 -15.31
C MET A 315 20.81 3.98 -15.76
N ALA A 316 21.67 4.97 -15.50
CA ALA A 316 23.11 4.87 -15.76
C ALA A 316 23.76 3.72 -14.98
N LEU A 317 23.36 3.55 -13.71
CA LEU A 317 23.81 2.43 -12.89
C LEU A 317 23.34 1.09 -13.49
N TYR A 318 22.05 0.95 -13.82
CA TYR A 318 21.54 -0.29 -14.43
C TYR A 318 22.28 -0.61 -15.72
N LYS A 319 22.46 0.39 -16.58
CA LYS A 319 23.22 0.26 -17.85
C LYS A 319 24.66 -0.20 -17.62
N SER A 320 25.35 0.31 -16.60
CA SER A 320 26.73 -0.08 -16.32
C SER A 320 26.87 -1.57 -15.96
N LYS A 321 25.83 -2.17 -15.39
CA LYS A 321 25.80 -3.59 -15.00
C LYS A 321 25.35 -4.52 -16.12
N LEU A 322 24.78 -3.97 -17.20
CA LEU A 322 24.34 -4.80 -18.34
C LEU A 322 25.52 -5.35 -19.13
N ALA A 323 25.44 -6.64 -19.46
CA ALA A 323 26.26 -7.27 -20.48
C ALA A 323 26.00 -6.66 -21.88
N PRO A 324 26.84 -6.89 -22.86
CA PRO A 324 26.56 -6.49 -24.25
C PRO A 324 25.18 -6.98 -24.70
N HIS A 325 24.37 -6.09 -25.25
CA HIS A 325 22.97 -6.34 -25.64
C HIS A 325 22.01 -6.67 -24.51
N GLY A 326 22.40 -6.42 -23.25
CA GLY A 326 21.54 -6.57 -22.08
C GLY A 326 20.36 -5.59 -22.11
N VAL A 327 19.31 -5.90 -21.36
CA VAL A 327 18.05 -5.17 -21.34
C VAL A 327 17.72 -4.73 -19.91
N VAL A 328 17.20 -3.52 -19.75
CA VAL A 328 16.50 -3.08 -18.53
C VAL A 328 15.00 -3.20 -18.78
N LEU A 329 14.31 -3.94 -17.94
CA LEU A 329 12.86 -4.06 -17.93
C LEU A 329 12.32 -3.33 -16.70
N MET A 330 11.59 -2.25 -16.91
CA MET A 330 10.95 -1.50 -15.82
C MET A 330 9.45 -1.73 -15.82
N HIS A 331 8.92 -2.18 -14.69
CA HIS A 331 7.49 -2.19 -14.47
C HIS A 331 7.04 -0.75 -14.19
N ILE A 332 6.09 -0.22 -14.97
CA ILE A 332 5.64 1.19 -14.92
C ILE A 332 4.13 1.32 -14.75
N SER A 333 3.43 0.23 -14.37
CA SER A 333 2.01 0.30 -14.07
C SER A 333 1.78 1.21 -12.86
N ASN A 334 0.97 2.25 -13.03
CA ASN A 334 0.62 3.18 -11.96
C ASN A 334 -0.76 3.78 -12.22
N ARG A 335 -1.56 3.94 -11.15
CA ARG A 335 -2.94 4.48 -11.26
C ARG A 335 -2.99 6.00 -11.35
N HIS A 336 -1.97 6.69 -10.84
CA HIS A 336 -2.01 8.13 -10.59
C HIS A 336 -0.99 8.92 -11.38
N LEU A 337 0.09 8.27 -11.85
CA LEU A 337 1.20 8.92 -12.52
C LEU A 337 1.38 8.34 -13.93
N GLU A 338 1.58 9.22 -14.90
CA GLU A 338 2.03 8.85 -16.23
C GLU A 338 3.56 8.67 -16.20
N LEU A 339 4.01 7.43 -16.17
CA LEU A 339 5.44 7.10 -16.05
C LEU A 339 6.12 6.80 -17.40
N LYS A 340 5.35 6.67 -18.48
CA LYS A 340 5.90 6.30 -19.80
C LYS A 340 6.87 7.35 -20.31
N SER A 341 6.45 8.61 -20.31
CA SER A 341 7.27 9.74 -20.77
C SER A 341 8.50 9.94 -19.87
N VAL A 342 8.37 9.70 -18.55
CA VAL A 342 9.47 9.79 -17.60
C VAL A 342 10.52 8.71 -17.90
N VAL A 343 10.12 7.45 -18.03
CA VAL A 343 11.03 6.33 -18.31
C VAL A 343 11.66 6.46 -19.69
N GLU A 344 10.91 6.92 -20.69
CA GLU A 344 11.45 7.22 -22.02
C GLU A 344 12.52 8.31 -21.95
N GLY A 345 12.26 9.41 -21.23
CA GLY A 345 13.20 10.51 -21.03
C GLY A 345 14.51 10.06 -20.38
N ILE A 346 14.44 9.26 -19.31
CA ILE A 346 15.64 8.76 -18.62
C ILE A 346 16.40 7.71 -19.47
N ALA A 347 15.71 6.91 -20.27
CA ALA A 347 16.34 5.99 -21.20
C ALA A 347 17.10 6.77 -22.30
N ASN A 348 16.46 7.75 -22.91
CA ASN A 348 17.06 8.62 -23.92
C ASN A 348 18.28 9.39 -23.39
N ALA A 349 18.21 9.93 -22.17
CA ALA A 349 19.32 10.60 -21.49
C ALA A 349 20.54 9.67 -21.30
N ASN A 350 20.32 8.36 -21.26
CA ASN A 350 21.35 7.34 -21.14
C ASN A 350 21.73 6.68 -22.49
N GLY A 351 21.21 7.18 -23.61
CA GLY A 351 21.46 6.63 -24.93
C GLY A 351 20.89 5.22 -25.14
N LEU A 352 19.80 4.89 -24.43
CA LEU A 352 19.07 3.64 -24.57
C LEU A 352 17.85 3.86 -25.47
N LYS A 353 17.50 2.85 -26.26
CA LYS A 353 16.21 2.80 -26.97
C LYS A 353 15.18 2.17 -26.05
N SER A 354 14.00 2.77 -25.95
CA SER A 354 12.89 2.29 -25.14
C SER A 354 11.74 1.77 -26.00
N TRP A 355 11.04 0.78 -25.48
CA TRP A 355 9.78 0.26 -26.01
C TRP A 355 8.81 0.10 -24.85
N ILE A 356 7.56 0.42 -25.11
CA ILE A 356 6.49 0.26 -24.14
C ILE A 356 5.62 -0.90 -24.57
N TRP A 357 5.35 -1.79 -23.64
CA TRP A 357 4.45 -2.92 -23.84
C TRP A 357 3.31 -2.81 -22.83
N SER A 358 2.08 -2.82 -23.29
CA SER A 358 0.90 -2.99 -22.43
C SER A 358 0.28 -4.36 -22.75
N SER A 359 -0.02 -5.14 -21.72
CA SER A 359 -0.95 -6.25 -21.83
C SER A 359 -2.35 -5.69 -21.65
N ASP A 360 -3.19 -5.77 -22.67
CA ASP A 360 -4.62 -5.52 -22.58
C ASP A 360 -5.30 -6.62 -21.74
#